data_f2441fddd8c94ad8e3df2241d167e562
#
_entry.id   f2441fddd8c94ad8e3df2241d167e562
#
_cell.length_a   1.000
_cell.length_b   1.000
_cell.length_c   1.000
_cell.angle_alpha   90.00
_cell.angle_beta   90.00
_cell.angle_gamma   90.00
#
_symmetry.space_group_name_H-M   'P 1'
#
loop_
_entity.id
_entity.type
_entity.pdbx_description
1 polymer ?
#
loop_
_entity_poly.entity_id
_entity_poly.type
_entity_poly.pdbx_seq_one_letter_code
_entity_poly.pdbx_strand_id
1 'polypeptide(L)'
;MSLFSSFNIASSGMSAQRLRMDVISENIANVKTTRTDDGGAYVRKNVVLNEKGNNYGIRTFSEIFDATRSGVGNGVKATAIVNDTDTPMELVYDPSHPDADENGYVTYPN
;
A
#
# COMPACT_ATOMS: atom_id res chain seq x y z
N MET A 1 5.19 2.88 -29.28
CA MET A 1 4.70 1.94 -28.24
C MET A 1 3.98 0.79 -28.92
N SER A 2 4.33 -0.45 -28.58
CA SER A 2 3.63 -1.61 -29.13
C SER A 2 2.32 -1.85 -28.38
N LEU A 3 1.40 -2.60 -28.99
CA LEU A 3 0.16 -3.01 -28.35
C LEU A 3 0.44 -3.82 -27.07
N PHE A 4 1.42 -4.70 -27.07
CA PHE A 4 1.81 -5.49 -25.91
C PHE A 4 2.38 -4.63 -24.78
N SER A 5 3.14 -3.59 -25.10
CA SER A 5 3.62 -2.63 -24.10
C SER A 5 2.46 -1.91 -23.42
N SER A 6 1.44 -1.50 -24.18
CA SER A 6 0.24 -0.87 -23.64
C SER A 6 -0.51 -1.81 -22.70
N PHE A 7 -0.67 -3.07 -23.06
CA PHE A 7 -1.29 -4.07 -22.21
C PHE A 7 -0.51 -4.31 -20.92
N ASN A 8 0.83 -4.37 -21.02
CA ASN A 8 1.68 -4.58 -19.84
C ASN A 8 1.58 -3.41 -18.87
N ILE A 9 1.58 -2.17 -19.37
CA ILE A 9 1.41 -0.97 -18.53
C ILE A 9 0.04 -0.98 -17.86
N ALA A 10 -1.02 -1.22 -18.61
CA ALA A 10 -2.37 -1.29 -18.06
C ALA A 10 -2.51 -2.41 -17.04
N SER A 11 -1.96 -3.59 -17.32
CA SER A 11 -1.98 -4.74 -16.41
C SER A 11 -1.23 -4.43 -15.10
N SER A 12 -0.09 -3.73 -15.16
CA SER A 12 0.64 -3.33 -13.96
C SER A 12 -0.17 -2.37 -13.10
N GLY A 13 -0.87 -1.43 -13.71
CA GLY A 13 -1.78 -0.52 -13.01
C GLY A 13 -2.93 -1.25 -12.35
N MET A 14 -3.55 -2.19 -13.03
CA MET A 14 -4.65 -3.00 -12.49
C MET A 14 -4.17 -3.84 -11.30
N SER A 15 -3.00 -4.46 -11.39
CA SER A 15 -2.42 -5.27 -10.31
C SER A 15 -2.11 -4.40 -9.08
N ALA A 16 -1.57 -3.21 -9.28
CA ALA A 16 -1.28 -2.28 -8.21
C ALA A 16 -2.57 -1.81 -7.50
N GLN A 17 -3.61 -1.50 -8.26
CA GLN A 17 -4.89 -1.08 -7.68
C GLN A 17 -5.59 -2.23 -6.97
N ARG A 18 -5.45 -3.46 -7.47
CA ARG A 18 -5.99 -4.64 -6.79
C ARG A 18 -5.33 -4.84 -5.43
N LEU A 19 -4.02 -4.68 -5.35
CA LEU A 19 -3.32 -4.76 -4.06
C LEU A 19 -3.78 -3.65 -3.10
N ARG A 20 -3.98 -2.44 -3.59
CA ARG A 20 -4.56 -1.36 -2.77
C ARG A 20 -5.94 -1.71 -2.25
N MET A 21 -6.79 -2.28 -3.08
CA MET A 21 -8.13 -2.73 -2.66
C MET A 21 -8.04 -3.81 -1.59
N ASP A 22 -7.12 -4.76 -1.73
CA ASP A 22 -6.91 -5.82 -0.75
C ASP A 22 -6.46 -5.25 0.60
N VAL A 23 -5.54 -4.29 0.59
CA VAL A 23 -5.06 -3.63 1.81
C VAL A 23 -6.16 -2.76 2.45
N ILE A 24 -6.92 -2.03 1.66
CA ILE A 24 -8.06 -1.25 2.15
C ILE A 24 -9.11 -2.17 2.79
N SER A 25 -9.37 -3.32 2.17
CA SER A 25 -10.31 -4.31 2.71
C SER A 25 -9.83 -4.85 4.05
N GLU A 26 -8.54 -5.11 4.19
CA GLU A 26 -7.94 -5.52 5.46
C GLU A 26 -8.09 -4.42 6.53
N ASN A 27 -7.84 -3.17 6.15
CA ASN A 27 -8.02 -2.03 7.06
C ASN A 27 -9.47 -1.91 7.52
N ILE A 28 -10.43 -2.04 6.61
CA ILE A 28 -11.86 -1.99 6.93
C ILE A 28 -12.26 -3.15 7.84
N ALA A 29 -11.79 -4.35 7.55
CA ALA A 29 -12.07 -5.52 8.36
C ALA A 29 -11.57 -5.37 9.80
N ASN A 30 -10.48 -4.64 9.99
CA ASN A 30 -9.84 -4.42 11.29
C ASN A 30 -10.15 -3.04 11.91
N VAL A 31 -11.15 -2.33 11.39
CA VAL A 31 -11.45 -0.96 11.84
C VAL A 31 -11.81 -0.87 13.33
N LYS A 32 -12.25 -1.96 13.94
CA LYS A 32 -12.58 -2.04 15.36
C LYS A 32 -11.67 -3.02 16.14
N THR A 33 -10.57 -3.45 15.56
CA THR A 33 -9.64 -4.37 16.18
C THR A 33 -8.76 -3.62 17.19
N THR A 34 -9.00 -3.86 18.47
CA THR A 34 -8.32 -3.18 19.58
C THR A 34 -7.15 -3.97 20.15
N ARG A 35 -7.02 -5.24 19.77
CA ARG A 35 -5.93 -6.11 20.21
C ARG A 35 -5.42 -6.93 19.05
N THR A 36 -4.12 -6.86 18.83
CA THR A 36 -3.40 -7.70 17.85
C THR A 36 -2.42 -8.62 18.58
N ASP A 37 -1.79 -9.53 17.85
CA ASP A 37 -0.75 -10.40 18.39
C ASP A 37 0.43 -9.61 18.98
N ASP A 38 0.66 -8.40 18.49
CA ASP A 38 1.67 -7.48 19.02
C ASP A 38 1.20 -6.73 20.29
N GLY A 39 -0.04 -6.91 20.72
CA GLY A 39 -0.56 -6.39 21.97
C GLY A 39 -1.26 -5.03 21.93
N GLY A 40 -1.26 -4.35 20.79
CA GLY A 40 -1.93 -3.06 20.63
C GLY A 40 -3.07 -3.11 19.63
N ALA A 41 -3.71 -1.95 19.39
CA ALA A 41 -4.71 -1.82 18.33
C ALA A 41 -4.10 -2.02 16.95
N TYR A 42 -4.93 -2.43 16.01
CA TYR A 42 -4.51 -2.56 14.62
C TYR A 42 -4.03 -1.22 14.07
N VAL A 43 -2.92 -1.22 13.37
CA VAL A 43 -2.36 -0.04 12.70
C VAL A 43 -2.71 -0.10 11.22
N ARG A 44 -3.32 0.95 10.72
CA ARG A 44 -3.69 1.06 9.31
C ARG A 44 -2.47 0.88 8.41
N LYS A 45 -2.63 0.13 7.34
CA LYS A 45 -1.59 -0.09 6.34
C LYS A 45 -1.83 0.75 5.10
N ASN A 46 -0.76 1.24 4.51
CA ASN A 46 -0.78 1.97 3.26
C ASN A 46 0.12 1.27 2.24
N VAL A 47 -0.27 1.32 0.99
CA VAL A 47 0.52 0.80 -0.13
C VAL A 47 1.29 1.94 -0.76
N VAL A 48 2.59 1.76 -0.90
CA VAL A 48 3.47 2.69 -1.60
C VAL A 48 3.61 2.22 -3.05
N LEU A 49 3.16 3.05 -3.97
CA LEU A 49 3.27 2.79 -5.41
C LEU A 49 4.37 3.68 -5.98
N ASN A 50 5.18 3.10 -6.84
CA ASN A 50 6.21 3.82 -7.56
C ASN A 50 6.16 3.46 -9.05
N GLU A 51 6.66 4.37 -9.87
CA GLU A 51 6.86 4.09 -11.27
C GLU A 51 7.78 2.88 -11.42
N LYS A 52 7.40 1.96 -12.29
CA LYS A 52 8.25 0.82 -12.62
C LYS A 52 9.39 1.32 -13.49
N GLY A 53 10.59 1.29 -12.94
CA GLY A 53 11.78 1.77 -13.63
C GLY A 53 12.11 0.95 -14.86
N ASN A 54 12.78 1.59 -15.79
CA ASN A 54 13.37 0.90 -16.94
C ASN A 54 14.49 0.00 -16.44
N ASN A 55 14.29 -1.28 -16.56
CA ASN A 55 15.33 -2.23 -16.23
C ASN A 55 16.32 -2.28 -17.40
N TYR A 56 17.30 -1.39 -17.36
CA TYR A 56 18.36 -1.31 -18.37
C TYR A 56 19.42 -2.40 -18.17
N GLY A 57 19.04 -3.64 -17.94
CA GLY A 57 20.01 -4.71 -17.82
C GLY A 57 21.08 -4.67 -18.93
N ILE A 58 21.62 -5.77 -19.32
CA ILE A 58 22.57 -5.81 -20.44
C ILE A 58 21.80 -5.54 -21.74
N ARG A 59 21.65 -4.25 -22.10
CA ARG A 59 20.95 -3.80 -23.30
C ARG A 59 21.92 -3.06 -24.24
N THR A 60 21.60 -3.10 -25.52
CA THR A 60 22.33 -2.32 -26.50
C THR A 60 22.02 -0.83 -26.37
N PHE A 61 22.92 0.03 -26.82
CA PHE A 61 22.69 1.47 -26.85
C PHE A 61 21.41 1.82 -27.62
N SER A 62 21.14 1.13 -28.73
CA SER A 62 19.94 1.34 -29.54
C SER A 62 18.65 1.09 -28.74
N GLU A 63 18.60 0.02 -27.96
CA GLU A 63 17.43 -0.31 -27.11
C GLU A 63 17.21 0.72 -26.01
N ILE A 64 18.30 1.19 -25.39
CA ILE A 64 18.22 2.23 -24.34
C ILE A 64 17.78 3.55 -24.96
N PHE A 65 18.31 3.91 -26.12
CA PHE A 65 17.96 5.14 -26.82
C PHE A 65 16.49 5.17 -27.22
N ASP A 66 15.98 4.07 -27.79
CA ASP A 66 14.57 3.98 -28.19
C ASP A 66 13.64 4.03 -26.97
N ALA A 67 13.99 3.38 -25.88
CA ALA A 67 13.22 3.43 -24.64
C ALA A 67 13.17 4.85 -24.05
N THR A 68 14.30 5.56 -24.08
CA THR A 68 14.37 6.95 -23.59
C THR A 68 13.60 7.90 -24.51
N ARG A 69 13.70 7.69 -25.81
CA ARG A 69 13.05 8.54 -26.81
C ARG A 69 11.53 8.42 -26.77
N SER A 70 11.00 7.24 -26.48
CA SER A 70 9.54 7.05 -26.44
C SER A 70 8.86 7.84 -25.32
N GLY A 71 9.59 8.22 -24.27
CA GLY A 71 9.06 8.96 -23.12
C GLY A 71 8.00 8.19 -22.32
N VAL A 72 7.81 6.92 -22.62
CA VAL A 72 6.80 6.08 -21.98
C VAL A 72 7.47 5.18 -20.96
N GLY A 73 6.95 5.23 -19.73
CA GLY A 73 7.41 4.34 -18.65
C GLY A 73 6.95 2.90 -18.83
N ASN A 74 7.34 2.05 -17.90
CA ASN A 74 7.01 0.61 -17.91
C ASN A 74 5.82 0.26 -17.02
N GLY A 75 5.11 1.27 -16.49
CA GLY A 75 3.98 1.08 -15.62
C GLY A 75 4.29 1.41 -14.17
N VAL A 76 3.55 0.78 -13.27
CA VAL A 76 3.60 1.03 -11.84
C VAL A 76 3.82 -0.26 -11.08
N LYS A 77 4.50 -0.18 -9.93
CA LYS A 77 4.67 -1.31 -9.01
C LYS A 77 4.43 -0.88 -7.57
N ALA A 78 3.95 -1.81 -6.76
CA ALA A 78 3.93 -1.64 -5.32
C ALA A 78 5.32 -1.98 -4.77
N THR A 79 5.94 -1.01 -4.10
CA THR A 79 7.29 -1.18 -3.53
C THR A 79 7.27 -1.59 -2.08
N ALA A 80 6.23 -1.21 -1.35
CA ALA A 80 6.11 -1.53 0.06
C ALA A 80 4.66 -1.43 0.55
N ILE A 81 4.36 -2.20 1.58
CA ILE A 81 3.18 -2.03 2.41
C ILE A 81 3.71 -1.55 3.76
N VAL A 82 3.34 -0.35 4.17
CA VAL A 82 3.86 0.29 5.38
C VAL A 82 2.75 0.57 6.37
N ASN A 83 3.08 0.49 7.66
CA ASN A 83 2.16 0.87 8.72
C ASN A 83 2.12 2.39 8.86
N ASP A 84 0.93 2.95 9.00
CA ASP A 84 0.75 4.37 9.24
C ASP A 84 0.92 4.66 10.73
N THR A 85 2.10 5.08 11.12
CA THR A 85 2.44 5.43 12.50
C THR A 85 2.32 6.92 12.78
N ASP A 86 2.08 7.73 11.75
CA ASP A 86 2.03 9.19 11.85
C ASP A 86 0.64 9.70 12.24
N THR A 87 -0.42 9.02 11.77
CA THR A 87 -1.80 9.39 12.13
C THR A 87 -2.12 8.87 13.53
N PRO A 88 -2.59 9.75 14.44
CA PRO A 88 -2.92 9.32 15.81
C PRO A 88 -4.08 8.35 15.84
N MET A 89 -4.01 7.42 16.79
CA MET A 89 -5.09 6.47 17.09
C MET A 89 -6.27 7.20 17.70
N GLU A 90 -7.46 6.64 17.52
CA GLU A 90 -8.68 7.16 18.14
C GLU A 90 -8.83 6.60 19.56
N LEU A 91 -9.06 7.47 20.52
CA LEU A 91 -9.37 7.09 21.91
C LEU A 91 -10.85 7.27 22.17
N VAL A 92 -11.50 6.20 22.62
CA VAL A 92 -12.93 6.20 22.96
C VAL A 92 -13.10 5.78 24.40
N TYR A 93 -13.90 6.53 25.14
CA TYR A 93 -14.22 6.20 26.53
C TYR A 93 -15.27 5.08 26.58
N ASP A 94 -14.85 3.90 26.99
CA ASP A 94 -15.70 2.74 27.22
C ASP A 94 -15.09 1.85 28.29
N PRO A 95 -15.36 2.14 29.56
CA PRO A 95 -14.78 1.38 30.66
C PRO A 95 -15.28 -0.06 30.77
N SER A 96 -16.36 -0.41 30.07
CA SER A 96 -16.87 -1.79 30.02
C SER A 96 -16.14 -2.66 29.00
N HIS A 97 -15.33 -2.05 28.13
CA HIS A 97 -14.62 -2.79 27.09
C HIS A 97 -13.47 -3.62 27.69
N PRO A 98 -13.27 -4.89 27.25
CA PRO A 98 -12.19 -5.74 27.78
C PRO A 98 -10.79 -5.16 27.60
N ASP A 99 -10.59 -4.33 26.58
CA ASP A 99 -9.29 -3.71 26.26
C ASP A 99 -9.19 -2.26 26.76
N ALA A 100 -10.10 -1.82 27.63
CA ALA A 100 -10.04 -0.50 28.24
C ALA A 100 -8.82 -0.39 29.16
N ASP A 101 -8.18 0.80 29.15
CA ASP A 101 -7.07 1.09 30.04
C ASP A 101 -7.56 1.42 31.47
N GLU A 102 -6.63 1.79 32.36
CA GLU A 102 -6.95 2.14 33.76
C GLU A 102 -7.88 3.35 33.86
N ASN A 103 -7.88 4.22 32.87
CA ASN A 103 -8.73 5.41 32.79
C ASN A 103 -10.07 5.15 32.10
N GLY A 104 -10.30 3.94 31.58
CA GLY A 104 -11.50 3.56 30.86
C GLY A 104 -11.51 3.89 29.38
N TYR A 105 -10.39 4.21 28.80
CA TYR A 105 -10.28 4.52 27.37
C TYR A 105 -9.83 3.30 26.57
N VAL A 106 -10.40 3.14 25.39
CA VAL A 106 -10.04 2.11 24.43
C VAL A 106 -9.37 2.78 23.22
N THR A 107 -8.23 2.25 22.80
CA THR A 107 -7.53 2.71 21.59
C THR A 107 -8.05 1.95 20.40
N TYR A 108 -8.62 2.66 19.44
CA TYR A 108 -9.07 2.10 18.18
C TYR A 108 -8.07 2.40 17.05
N PRO A 109 -8.09 1.63 15.95
CA PRO A 109 -7.24 1.90 14.80
C PRO A 109 -7.42 3.30 14.23
N ASN A 110 -6.32 3.83 13.70
CA ASN A 110 -6.28 5.14 13.05
C ASN A 110 -6.94 5.19 11.66
#